data_069515d092fa93bf9887812c2b627331
#
_entry.id   069515d092fa93bf9887812c2b627331
#
_cell.length_a   1.000
_cell.length_b   1.000
_cell.length_c   1.000
_cell.angle_alpha   90.00
_cell.angle_beta   90.00
_cell.angle_gamma   90.00
#
_symmetry.space_group_name_H-M   'P 1'
#
loop_
_entity.id
_entity.type
_entity.pdbx_description
1 polymer ?
#
loop_
_entity_poly.entity_id
_entity_poly.type
_entity_poly.pdbx_seq_one_letter_code
_entity_poly.pdbx_strand_id
1 'polypeptide(L)'
;MSDYVRKKCVRFKIHQNIIDKLKNEDEWLEDLLLKEYNVKENYHTKNDFTINSGLNYENDEYDYFLDYQLDYEYGASGDFENVRLLTDTEFEKYSRMFAKYFNEIGRDELRLVHYSYYNGCDEPSIYELEEI
;
A
#
# COMPACT_ATOMS: atom_id res chain seq x y z
N MET A 1 -13.15 5.98 22.99
CA MET A 1 -12.66 6.36 21.65
C MET A 1 -12.04 5.13 20.98
N SER A 2 -12.30 5.00 19.70
CA SER A 2 -11.69 3.94 18.89
C SER A 2 -10.27 4.32 18.51
N ASP A 3 -9.32 3.41 18.69
CA ASP A 3 -7.94 3.57 18.25
C ASP A 3 -7.69 2.94 16.87
N TYR A 4 -8.75 2.71 16.10
CA TYR A 4 -8.63 2.20 14.74
C TYR A 4 -8.31 3.30 13.76
N VAL A 5 -7.51 2.93 12.76
CA VAL A 5 -7.16 3.76 11.60
C VAL A 5 -7.79 3.12 10.39
N ARG A 6 -8.40 3.92 9.53
CA ARG A 6 -8.93 3.46 8.25
C ARG A 6 -8.19 4.16 7.11
N LYS A 7 -7.76 3.37 6.14
CA LYS A 7 -7.08 3.84 4.93
C LYS A 7 -7.79 3.35 3.69
N LYS A 8 -7.78 4.19 2.67
CA LYS A 8 -8.25 3.84 1.32
C LYS A 8 -7.19 4.26 0.33
N CYS A 9 -6.72 3.34 -0.49
CA CYS A 9 -5.63 3.64 -1.44
C CYS A 9 -5.74 2.80 -2.71
N VAL A 10 -5.10 3.30 -3.76
CA VAL A 10 -4.77 2.51 -4.93
C VAL A 10 -3.38 1.95 -4.69
N ARG A 11 -3.26 0.63 -4.67
CA ARG A 11 -2.07 -0.06 -4.17
C ARG A 11 -1.37 -0.85 -5.25
N PHE A 12 -0.06 -0.67 -5.31
CA PHE A 12 0.85 -1.50 -6.08
C PHE A 12 1.80 -2.23 -5.13
N LYS A 13 1.82 -3.56 -5.21
CA LYS A 13 2.75 -4.34 -4.41
C LYS A 13 4.13 -4.30 -5.07
N ILE A 14 5.12 -3.83 -4.35
CA ILE A 14 6.49 -3.72 -4.86
C ILE A 14 7.06 -5.12 -5.04
N HIS A 15 7.59 -5.39 -6.23
CA HIS A 15 8.10 -6.70 -6.61
C HIS A 15 9.31 -7.09 -5.75
N GLN A 16 9.41 -8.37 -5.42
CA GLN A 16 10.46 -8.89 -4.55
C GLN A 16 11.87 -8.61 -5.09
N ASN A 17 12.05 -8.60 -6.41
CA ASN A 17 13.35 -8.31 -7.01
C ASN A 17 13.82 -6.87 -6.72
N ILE A 18 12.90 -5.92 -6.62
CA ILE A 18 13.22 -4.54 -6.22
C ILE A 18 13.64 -4.50 -4.76
N ILE A 19 12.86 -5.17 -3.91
CA ILE A 19 13.15 -5.28 -2.48
C ILE A 19 14.53 -5.89 -2.27
N ASP A 20 14.85 -6.98 -2.95
CA ASP A 20 16.12 -7.68 -2.81
C ASP A 20 17.33 -6.85 -3.26
N LYS A 21 17.14 -5.97 -4.24
CA LYS A 21 18.19 -5.05 -4.68
C LYS A 21 18.45 -3.91 -3.72
N LEU A 22 17.41 -3.43 -3.05
CA LEU A 22 17.51 -2.24 -2.20
C LEU A 22 17.90 -2.57 -0.77
N LYS A 23 17.45 -3.71 -0.23
CA LYS A 23 17.68 -4.02 1.17
C LYS A 23 19.16 -4.12 1.51
N ASN A 24 19.54 -3.54 2.66
CA ASN A 24 20.87 -3.65 3.21
C ASN A 24 20.78 -3.78 4.74
N GLU A 25 21.93 -3.99 5.40
CA GLU A 25 21.98 -4.20 6.85
C GLU A 25 21.95 -2.89 7.67
N ASP A 26 22.20 -1.75 7.03
CA ASP A 26 22.42 -0.48 7.71
C ASP A 26 21.19 0.43 7.77
N GLU A 27 20.24 0.24 6.85
CA GLU A 27 19.05 1.08 6.74
C GLU A 27 17.77 0.26 6.72
N TRP A 28 16.71 0.84 7.26
CA TRP A 28 15.36 0.27 7.16
C TRP A 28 14.90 0.29 5.71
N LEU A 29 14.33 -0.82 5.26
CA LEU A 29 13.87 -0.98 3.88
C LEU A 29 12.81 0.08 3.50
N GLU A 30 11.93 0.41 4.43
CA GLU A 30 10.92 1.45 4.18
C GLU A 30 11.57 2.80 3.86
N ASP A 31 12.63 3.18 4.59
CA ASP A 31 13.38 4.41 4.32
C ASP A 31 14.07 4.38 2.97
N LEU A 32 14.61 3.23 2.59
CA LEU A 32 15.23 3.04 1.27
C LEU A 32 14.21 3.17 0.14
N LEU A 33 13.00 2.66 0.34
CA LEU A 33 11.92 2.78 -0.64
C LEU A 33 11.42 4.22 -0.78
N LEU A 34 11.32 4.95 0.32
CA LEU A 34 10.97 6.37 0.29
C LEU A 34 11.96 7.17 -0.57
N LYS A 35 13.25 6.88 -0.43
CA LYS A 35 14.31 7.51 -1.24
C LYS A 35 14.23 7.09 -2.70
N GLU A 36 14.07 5.79 -2.96
CA GLU A 36 14.04 5.22 -4.31
C GLU A 36 12.93 5.84 -5.16
N TYR A 37 11.74 5.98 -4.60
CA TYR A 37 10.60 6.55 -5.31
C TYR A 37 10.42 8.04 -5.09
N ASN A 38 11.28 8.66 -4.28
CA ASN A 38 11.21 10.09 -3.96
C ASN A 38 9.82 10.50 -3.48
N VAL A 39 9.28 9.71 -2.56
CA VAL A 39 8.00 9.99 -1.91
C VAL A 39 8.23 10.31 -0.44
N LYS A 40 7.34 11.10 0.12
CA LYS A 40 7.42 11.48 1.53
C LYS A 40 6.67 10.50 2.40
N GLU A 41 7.21 10.22 3.57
CA GLU A 41 6.47 9.55 4.61
C GLU A 41 5.37 10.50 5.11
N ASN A 42 4.13 10.19 4.75
CA ASN A 42 3.02 11.03 5.18
C ASN A 42 1.77 10.18 5.34
N TYR A 43 1.56 9.71 6.55
CA TYR A 43 0.44 8.82 6.89
C TYR A 43 -0.91 9.52 6.84
N HIS A 44 -0.92 10.84 6.87
CA HIS A 44 -2.15 11.64 6.99
C HIS A 44 -2.55 12.32 5.68
N THR A 45 -1.76 12.17 4.61
CA THR A 45 -2.08 12.84 3.35
C THR A 45 -3.17 12.13 2.57
N LYS A 46 -3.96 12.94 1.88
CA LYS A 46 -4.90 12.48 0.87
C LYS A 46 -4.39 12.88 -0.51
N ASN A 47 -4.66 12.05 -1.50
CA ASN A 47 -4.32 12.30 -2.91
C ASN A 47 -2.82 12.47 -3.13
N ASP A 48 -2.02 11.63 -2.49
CA ASP A 48 -0.57 11.61 -2.66
C ASP A 48 -0.02 10.20 -2.53
N PHE A 49 1.18 10.01 -3.08
CA PHE A 49 1.89 8.74 -3.00
C PHE A 49 2.62 8.61 -1.68
N THR A 50 2.62 7.40 -1.14
CA THR A 50 3.40 7.04 0.05
C THR A 50 3.80 5.57 -0.01
N ILE A 51 4.74 5.19 0.85
CA ILE A 51 5.13 3.79 1.04
C ILE A 51 4.42 3.28 2.29
N ASN A 52 3.76 2.14 2.16
CA ASN A 52 3.21 1.41 3.29
C ASN A 52 3.83 0.02 3.34
N SER A 53 3.86 -0.55 4.52
CA SER A 53 4.24 -1.95 4.72
C SER A 53 3.19 -2.64 5.56
N GLY A 54 3.00 -3.92 5.32
CA GLY A 54 2.04 -4.70 6.07
C GLY A 54 2.56 -6.10 6.34
N LEU A 55 2.24 -6.63 7.51
CA LEU A 55 2.63 -7.98 7.90
C LEU A 55 1.75 -9.00 7.15
N ASN A 56 2.43 -9.88 6.42
CA ASN A 56 1.78 -11.02 5.78
C ASN A 56 1.80 -12.20 6.77
N TYR A 57 0.64 -12.53 7.31
CA TYR A 57 0.53 -13.55 8.34
C TYR A 57 0.78 -14.97 7.84
N GLU A 58 0.75 -15.20 6.52
CA GLU A 58 1.01 -16.52 5.95
C GLU A 58 2.49 -16.90 6.02
N ASN A 59 3.39 -15.92 5.89
CA ASN A 59 4.83 -16.17 5.87
C ASN A 59 5.63 -15.41 6.93
N ASP A 60 4.98 -14.64 7.80
CA ASP A 60 5.59 -13.79 8.81
C ASP A 60 6.61 -12.77 8.24
N GLU A 61 6.41 -12.36 7.00
CA GLU A 61 7.23 -11.34 6.35
C GLU A 61 6.41 -10.10 6.05
N TYR A 62 7.10 -8.96 5.89
CA TYR A 62 6.43 -7.73 5.48
C TYR A 62 6.38 -7.62 3.97
N ASP A 63 5.21 -7.28 3.47
CA ASP A 63 5.02 -6.82 2.10
C ASP A 63 5.14 -5.29 2.07
N TYR A 64 5.63 -4.76 0.96
CA TYR A 64 5.84 -3.33 0.78
C TYR A 64 5.03 -2.84 -0.41
N PHE A 65 4.42 -1.68 -0.24
CA PHE A 65 3.49 -1.13 -1.22
C PHE A 65 3.82 0.30 -1.55
N LEU A 66 3.73 0.64 -2.85
CA LEU A 66 3.59 2.02 -3.26
C LEU A 66 2.10 2.29 -3.41
N ASP A 67 1.59 3.17 -2.57
CA ASP A 67 0.18 3.50 -2.49
C ASP A 67 -0.08 4.93 -2.93
N TYR A 68 -1.13 5.12 -3.73
CA TYR A 68 -1.75 6.42 -3.88
C TYR A 68 -2.88 6.51 -2.88
N GLN A 69 -2.68 7.29 -1.81
CA GLN A 69 -3.57 7.34 -0.67
C GLN A 69 -4.75 8.27 -0.96
N LEU A 70 -5.95 7.70 -0.99
CA LEU A 70 -7.17 8.44 -1.29
C LEU A 70 -7.81 9.00 -0.03
N ASP A 71 -7.72 8.26 1.08
CA ASP A 71 -8.32 8.66 2.34
C ASP A 71 -7.57 8.07 3.52
N TYR A 72 -7.61 8.80 4.63
CA TYR A 72 -7.07 8.40 5.93
C TYR A 72 -8.01 8.93 7.01
N GLU A 73 -8.44 8.06 7.92
CA GLU A 73 -9.33 8.44 9.02
C GLU A 73 -8.85 7.79 10.31
N TYR A 74 -8.63 8.61 11.33
CA TYR A 74 -8.30 8.14 12.68
C TYR A 74 -9.57 8.13 13.54
N GLY A 75 -9.68 7.09 14.37
CA GLY A 75 -10.85 6.95 15.24
C GLY A 75 -12.06 6.30 14.56
N ALA A 76 -11.83 5.69 13.40
CA ALA A 76 -12.86 4.94 12.69
C ALA A 76 -13.33 3.73 13.50
N SER A 77 -14.51 3.21 13.19
CA SER A 77 -15.03 2.03 13.86
C SER A 77 -14.51 0.74 13.26
N GLY A 78 -14.03 -0.13 14.12
CA GLY A 78 -13.91 -1.57 13.98
C GLY A 78 -13.16 -2.13 12.76
N ASP A 79 -13.11 -3.44 12.71
CA ASP A 79 -12.45 -4.18 11.64
C ASP A 79 -13.21 -4.04 10.32
N PHE A 80 -12.48 -3.66 9.29
CA PHE A 80 -13.01 -3.53 7.95
C PHE A 80 -11.90 -3.83 6.94
N GLU A 81 -12.23 -4.63 5.95
CA GLU A 81 -11.30 -5.00 4.90
C GLU A 81 -12.02 -5.22 3.59
N ASN A 82 -11.57 -4.54 2.55
CA ASN A 82 -12.11 -4.67 1.20
C ASN A 82 -10.99 -4.45 0.18
N VAL A 83 -10.81 -5.42 -0.72
CA VAL A 83 -9.85 -5.36 -1.81
C VAL A 83 -10.55 -5.73 -3.10
N ARG A 84 -10.38 -4.92 -4.14
CA ARG A 84 -10.93 -5.22 -5.45
C ARG A 84 -10.01 -4.79 -6.58
N LEU A 85 -10.23 -5.38 -7.75
CA LEU A 85 -9.62 -4.89 -8.98
C LEU A 85 -10.19 -3.52 -9.32
N LEU A 86 -9.40 -2.71 -10.00
CA LEU A 86 -9.87 -1.44 -10.55
C LEU A 86 -10.79 -1.71 -11.75
N THR A 87 -11.77 -0.85 -11.93
CA THR A 87 -12.52 -0.81 -13.19
C THR A 87 -11.59 -0.35 -14.31
N ASP A 88 -12.01 -0.52 -15.56
CA ASP A 88 -11.20 -0.10 -16.73
C ASP A 88 -10.91 1.40 -16.68
N THR A 89 -11.89 2.21 -16.33
CA THR A 89 -11.74 3.67 -16.21
C THR A 89 -10.77 4.03 -15.09
N GLU A 90 -10.89 3.39 -13.94
CA GLU A 90 -9.98 3.58 -12.81
C GLU A 90 -8.56 3.16 -13.18
N PHE A 91 -8.40 2.02 -13.81
CA PHE A 91 -7.08 1.52 -14.23
C PHE A 91 -6.43 2.48 -15.22
N GLU A 92 -7.16 2.98 -16.20
CA GLU A 92 -6.62 3.96 -17.15
C GLU A 92 -6.10 5.21 -16.44
N LYS A 93 -6.86 5.74 -15.50
CA LYS A 93 -6.47 6.91 -14.71
C LYS A 93 -5.24 6.64 -13.84
N TYR A 94 -5.31 5.60 -13.01
CA TYR A 94 -4.27 5.36 -12.00
C TYR A 94 -3.00 4.76 -12.59
N SER A 95 -3.08 3.94 -13.64
CA SER A 95 -1.88 3.44 -14.29
C SER A 95 -1.03 4.55 -14.89
N ARG A 96 -1.64 5.61 -15.39
CA ARG A 96 -0.92 6.80 -15.86
C ARG A 96 -0.19 7.50 -14.73
N MET A 97 -0.80 7.58 -13.55
CA MET A 97 -0.17 8.18 -12.37
C MET A 97 1.01 7.35 -11.89
N PHE A 98 0.85 6.02 -11.83
CA PHE A 98 1.90 5.09 -11.42
C PHE A 98 3.00 4.94 -12.46
N ALA A 99 2.77 5.30 -13.72
CA ALA A 99 3.77 5.24 -14.79
C ALA A 99 5.01 6.09 -14.51
N LYS A 100 4.90 7.05 -13.62
CA LYS A 100 6.02 7.83 -13.10
C LYS A 100 7.07 6.94 -12.42
N TYR A 101 6.66 5.80 -11.87
CA TYR A 101 7.52 4.92 -11.09
C TYR A 101 7.80 3.59 -11.78
N PHE A 102 6.89 3.11 -12.61
CA PHE A 102 6.97 1.79 -13.24
C PHE A 102 6.66 1.89 -14.73
N ASN A 103 7.52 1.31 -15.56
CA ASN A 103 7.38 1.38 -17.02
C ASN A 103 6.16 0.63 -17.53
N GLU A 104 5.86 -0.52 -16.94
CA GLU A 104 4.72 -1.33 -17.32
C GLU A 104 3.97 -1.79 -16.07
N ILE A 105 2.67 -1.64 -16.12
CA ILE A 105 1.78 -2.09 -15.04
C ILE A 105 0.71 -2.98 -15.65
N GLY A 106 0.67 -4.22 -15.24
CA GLY A 106 -0.36 -5.17 -15.65
C GLY A 106 -1.72 -4.78 -15.10
N ARG A 107 -2.77 -5.19 -15.83
CA ARG A 107 -4.16 -4.86 -15.49
C ARG A 107 -4.56 -5.31 -14.09
N ASP A 108 -3.94 -6.37 -13.59
CA ASP A 108 -4.21 -6.97 -12.29
C ASP A 108 -3.22 -6.59 -11.20
N GLU A 109 -2.28 -5.69 -11.49
CA GLU A 109 -1.25 -5.28 -10.52
C GLU A 109 -1.69 -4.14 -9.61
N LEU A 110 -2.72 -3.41 -9.96
CA LEU A 110 -3.29 -2.36 -9.12
C LEU A 110 -4.57 -2.84 -8.46
N ARG A 111 -4.68 -2.55 -7.16
CA ARG A 111 -5.87 -2.87 -6.37
C ARG A 111 -6.42 -1.60 -5.72
N LEU A 112 -7.72 -1.51 -5.60
CA LEU A 112 -8.34 -0.58 -4.67
C LEU A 112 -8.46 -1.30 -3.33
N VAL A 113 -7.83 -0.73 -2.32
CA VAL A 113 -7.77 -1.32 -0.98
C VAL A 113 -8.39 -0.35 0.00
N HIS A 114 -9.31 -0.86 0.82
CA HIS A 114 -9.95 -0.10 1.87
C HIS A 114 -10.00 -0.97 3.12
N TYR A 115 -9.31 -0.55 4.17
CA TYR A 115 -9.15 -1.38 5.35
C TYR A 115 -8.97 -0.55 6.61
N SER A 116 -9.25 -1.18 7.75
CA SER A 116 -8.94 -0.61 9.05
C SER A 116 -8.02 -1.54 9.84
N TYR A 117 -7.26 -0.96 10.76
CA TYR A 117 -6.40 -1.72 11.66
C TYR A 117 -6.28 -0.98 12.99
N TYR A 118 -5.94 -1.73 14.04
CA TYR A 118 -5.75 -1.14 15.36
C TYR A 118 -4.43 -0.39 15.41
N ASN A 119 -4.49 0.90 15.75
CA ASN A 119 -3.30 1.73 15.88
C ASN A 119 -2.46 1.24 17.06
N GLY A 120 -1.20 0.89 16.81
CA GLY A 120 -0.30 0.28 17.78
C GLY A 120 -0.01 -1.19 17.50
N CYS A 121 -0.77 -1.81 16.59
CA CYS A 121 -0.46 -3.11 16.03
C CYS A 121 0.22 -2.96 14.68
N ASP A 122 0.88 -4.03 14.21
CA ASP A 122 1.39 -4.07 12.85
C ASP A 122 0.23 -3.93 11.87
N GLU A 123 0.44 -3.10 10.85
CA GLU A 123 -0.51 -2.96 9.75
C GLU A 123 -0.53 -4.26 8.96
N PRO A 124 -1.72 -4.81 8.62
CA PRO A 124 -1.79 -6.06 7.86
C PRO A 124 -1.45 -5.84 6.40
N SER A 125 -0.89 -6.87 5.76
CA SER A 125 -0.71 -6.90 4.32
C SER A 125 -2.06 -7.15 3.66
N ILE A 126 -2.59 -6.13 3.02
CA ILE A 126 -3.87 -6.20 2.32
C ILE A 126 -3.60 -5.93 0.84
N TYR A 127 -3.66 -6.95 0.04
CA TYR A 127 -3.48 -6.83 -1.41
C TYR A 127 -4.19 -7.95 -2.17
N GLU A 128 -4.22 -9.13 -1.59
CA GLU A 128 -4.78 -10.29 -2.26
C GLU A 128 -6.32 -10.26 -2.23
N LEU A 129 -6.92 -10.62 -3.34
CA LEU A 129 -8.37 -10.79 -3.41
C LEU A 129 -8.76 -12.04 -2.62
N GLU A 130 -9.84 -11.93 -1.84
CA GLU A 130 -10.40 -13.13 -1.22
C GLU A 130 -10.99 -14.02 -2.29
N GLU A 131 -10.66 -15.31 -2.22
CA GLU A 131 -11.34 -16.32 -3.03
C GLU A 131 -12.73 -16.57 -2.44
N ILE A 132 -13.71 -16.40 -3.29
CA ILE A 132 -15.09 -16.65 -2.91
C ILE A 132 -15.46 -18.10 -3.30
#